data_d1af00d2a2a8676284e359f184d702da
#
_entry.id   d1af00d2a2a8676284e359f184d702da
#
_cell.length_a   1.000
_cell.length_b   1.000
_cell.length_c   1.000
_cell.angle_alpha   90.00
_cell.angle_beta   90.00
_cell.angle_gamma   90.00
#
_symmetry.space_group_name_H-M   'P 1'
#
loop_
_entity.id
_entity.type
_entity.pdbx_description
1 polymer ?
#
loop_
_entity_poly.entity_id
_entity_poly.type
_entity_poly.pdbx_seq_one_letter_code
_entity_poly.pdbx_strand_id
1 'polypeptide(L)' 'MGEEKLPPEPEWRGVSGLRIVIPAGRPDVMLVEIKTLYGPVRLSMPRSIALRVAEAIAEEAEKLAPDRSLS' A
#
# COMPACT_ATOMS: atom_id res chain seq x y z
N MET A 1 -22.42 -2.07 -10.21
CA MET A 1 -21.23 -1.56 -9.96
C MET A 1 -20.64 -0.75 -11.06
N GLY A 2 -20.53 0.40 -10.89
CA GLY A 2 -20.03 1.22 -11.92
C GLY A 2 -18.53 1.13 -12.03
N GLU A 3 -18.02 1.64 -13.08
CA GLU A 3 -16.64 1.76 -13.23
C GLU A 3 -16.17 2.97 -12.51
N GLU A 4 -15.16 2.81 -11.73
CA GLU A 4 -14.59 3.93 -11.06
C GLU A 4 -13.73 4.70 -12.00
N LYS A 5 -13.88 6.02 -11.96
CA LYS A 5 -13.01 6.83 -12.74
C LYS A 5 -11.74 7.06 -11.99
N LEU A 6 -10.66 6.49 -12.42
CA LEU A 6 -9.37 6.69 -11.77
C LEU A 6 -8.76 7.99 -12.23
N PRO A 7 -8.01 8.67 -11.37
CA PRO A 7 -7.37 9.92 -11.77
C PRO A 7 -6.30 9.66 -12.81
N PRO A 8 -5.95 10.68 -13.58
CA PRO A 8 -4.88 10.52 -14.56
C PRO A 8 -3.57 10.17 -13.88
N GLU A 9 -2.70 9.57 -14.65
CA GLU A 9 -1.45 9.07 -14.12
C GLU A 9 -0.64 10.09 -13.34
N PRO A 10 -0.57 11.36 -13.74
CA PRO A 10 0.20 12.32 -12.96
C PRO A 10 -0.26 12.49 -11.53
N GLU A 11 -1.50 12.08 -11.22
CA GLU A 11 -1.99 12.17 -9.85
C GLU A 11 -1.68 10.94 -9.03
N TRP A 12 -1.11 9.92 -9.62
CA TRP A 12 -0.72 8.73 -8.88
C TRP A 12 0.70 8.92 -8.37
N ARG A 13 0.90 8.64 -7.10
CA ARG A 13 2.21 8.84 -6.49
C ARG A 13 2.95 7.54 -6.43
N GLY A 14 4.18 7.56 -6.91
CA GLY A 14 5.01 6.38 -6.81
C GLY A 14 5.42 6.12 -5.38
N VAL A 15 5.52 4.85 -5.01
CA VAL A 15 5.93 4.46 -3.69
C VAL A 15 7.44 4.34 -3.68
N SER A 16 8.09 5.08 -2.77
CA SER A 16 9.54 5.03 -2.64
C SER A 16 9.98 4.30 -1.39
N GLY A 17 9.06 3.96 -0.49
CA GLY A 17 9.44 3.23 0.70
C GLY A 17 8.23 2.81 1.50
N LEU A 18 8.48 1.94 2.48
CA LEU A 18 7.41 1.42 3.31
C LEU A 18 7.97 1.20 4.71
N ARG A 19 7.21 1.59 5.70
CA ARG A 19 7.59 1.37 7.07
C ARG A 19 6.38 0.85 7.83
N ILE A 20 6.56 -0.19 8.60
CA ILE A 20 5.49 -0.81 9.35
C ILE A 20 5.89 -0.88 10.80
N VAL A 21 5.00 -0.44 11.67
CA VAL A 21 5.25 -0.42 13.10
C VAL A 21 4.04 -0.96 13.83
N ILE A 22 4.29 -1.76 14.84
CA ILE A 22 3.23 -2.21 15.73
C ILE A 22 3.45 -1.51 17.05
N PRO A 23 2.54 -0.61 17.45
CA PRO A 23 2.76 0.16 18.69
C PRO A 23 2.73 -0.75 19.90
N ALA A 24 3.60 -0.47 20.86
CA ALA A 24 3.70 -1.30 22.04
C ALA A 24 2.40 -1.29 22.84
N GLY A 25 1.70 -0.17 22.87
CA GLY A 25 0.46 -0.09 23.62
C GLY A 25 -0.76 -0.63 22.90
N ARG A 26 -0.63 -0.93 21.61
CA ARG A 26 -1.75 -1.40 20.82
C ARG A 26 -1.28 -2.52 19.90
N PRO A 27 -1.07 -3.72 20.42
CA PRO A 27 -0.57 -4.80 19.58
C PRO A 27 -1.59 -5.33 18.58
N ASP A 28 -2.81 -4.83 18.63
CA ASP A 28 -3.85 -5.23 17.71
C ASP A 28 -3.95 -4.35 16.48
N VAL A 29 -3.08 -3.36 16.36
CA VAL A 29 -3.14 -2.39 15.28
C VAL A 29 -1.77 -2.27 14.64
N MET A 30 -1.76 -2.16 13.33
CA MET A 30 -0.54 -1.96 12.57
C MET A 30 -0.53 -0.56 12.01
N LEU A 31 0.59 0.13 12.15
CA LEU A 31 0.78 1.45 11.56
C LEU A 31 1.63 1.28 10.31
N VAL A 32 1.12 1.77 9.20
CA VAL A 32 1.81 1.64 7.92
C VAL A 32 2.10 3.03 7.37
N GLU A 33 3.36 3.28 7.07
CA GLU A 33 3.74 4.54 6.46
C GLU A 33 4.27 4.26 5.08
N ILE A 34 3.60 4.81 4.08
CA ILE A 34 3.99 4.62 2.70
C ILE A 34 4.64 5.92 2.25
N LYS A 35 5.90 5.83 1.85
CA LYS A 35 6.63 7.02 1.45
C LYS A 35 6.48 7.25 -0.03
N THR A 36 6.15 8.47 -0.39
CA THR A 36 6.02 8.87 -1.78
C THR A 36 6.84 10.13 -2.01
N LEU A 37 6.97 10.50 -3.26
CA LEU A 37 7.70 11.72 -3.60
C LEU A 37 7.04 12.96 -3.02
N TYR A 38 5.76 12.90 -2.76
CA TYR A 38 5.04 14.06 -2.26
C TYR A 38 4.82 13.98 -0.76
N GLY A 39 5.46 13.04 -0.08
CA GLY A 39 5.35 12.94 1.35
C GLY A 39 4.77 11.59 1.78
N PRO A 40 4.77 11.34 3.07
CA PRO A 40 4.31 10.05 3.56
C PRO A 40 2.79 9.99 3.67
N VAL A 41 2.26 8.80 3.46
CA VAL A 41 0.86 8.50 3.72
C VAL A 41 0.84 7.56 4.91
N ARG A 42 0.12 7.91 5.95
CA ARG A 42 0.11 7.12 7.18
C ARG A 42 -1.26 6.52 7.41
N LEU A 43 -1.28 5.22 7.63
CA LEU A 43 -2.49 4.47 7.79
C LEU A 43 -2.40 3.61 9.03
N SER A 44 -3.54 3.34 9.64
CA SER A 44 -3.58 2.34 10.71
C SER A 44 -4.62 1.33 10.34
N MET A 45 -4.37 0.07 10.68
CA MET A 45 -5.33 -0.96 10.35
C MET A 45 -5.23 -2.10 11.34
N PRO A 46 -6.38 -2.69 11.70
CA PRO A 46 -6.38 -3.87 12.56
C PRO A 46 -5.95 -5.10 11.77
N ARG A 47 -5.72 -6.19 12.51
CA ARG A 47 -5.21 -7.40 11.90
C ARG A 47 -6.05 -7.88 10.73
N SER A 48 -7.36 -7.92 10.88
CA SER A 48 -8.21 -8.47 9.82
C SER A 48 -8.11 -7.64 8.54
N ILE A 49 -8.05 -6.32 8.69
CA ILE A 49 -7.94 -5.45 7.52
C ILE A 49 -6.55 -5.58 6.91
N ALA A 50 -5.53 -5.64 7.75
CA ALA A 50 -4.16 -5.75 7.24
C ALA A 50 -3.98 -7.03 6.43
N LEU A 51 -4.53 -8.13 6.92
CA LEU A 51 -4.42 -9.40 6.20
C LEU A 51 -5.17 -9.36 4.89
N ARG A 52 -6.33 -8.74 4.88
CA ARG A 52 -7.10 -8.61 3.65
C ARG A 52 -6.40 -7.74 2.63
N VAL A 53 -5.86 -6.63 3.08
CA VAL A 53 -5.16 -5.72 2.19
C VAL A 53 -3.94 -6.41 1.61
N ALA A 54 -3.19 -7.11 2.45
CA ALA A 54 -1.99 -7.81 1.99
C ALA A 54 -2.33 -8.86 0.95
N GLU A 55 -3.40 -9.61 1.20
CA GLU A 55 -3.80 -10.65 0.27
C GLU A 55 -4.23 -10.07 -1.06
N ALA A 56 -5.01 -8.98 -1.01
CA ALA A 56 -5.48 -8.36 -2.23
C ALA A 56 -4.33 -7.80 -3.06
N ILE A 57 -3.38 -7.16 -2.37
CA ILE A 57 -2.23 -6.61 -3.08
C ILE A 57 -1.39 -7.72 -3.69
N ALA A 58 -1.15 -8.79 -2.94
CA ALA A 58 -0.34 -9.88 -3.45
C ALA A 58 -0.99 -10.54 -4.66
N GLU A 59 -2.30 -10.71 -4.60
CA GLU A 59 -3.03 -11.33 -5.69
C GLU A 59 -2.90 -10.55 -6.98
N GLU A 60 -3.06 -9.24 -6.88
CA GLU A 60 -2.98 -8.41 -8.08
C GLU A 60 -1.54 -8.21 -8.54
N ALA A 61 -0.62 -8.14 -7.59
CA ALA A 61 0.77 -7.95 -7.94
C ALA A 61 1.32 -9.11 -8.75
N GLU A 62 0.82 -10.32 -8.49
CA GLU A 62 1.30 -11.48 -9.23
C GLU A 62 0.91 -11.44 -10.69
N LYS A 63 -0.08 -10.61 -11.03
CA LYS A 63 -0.50 -10.48 -12.42
C LYS A 63 0.32 -9.45 -13.17
N LEU A 64 1.17 -8.72 -12.48
CA LEU A 64 1.94 -7.67 -13.13
C LEU A 64 3.11 -8.26 -13.87
N ALA A 65 3.50 -7.58 -14.93
CA ALA A 65 4.72 -7.95 -15.63
C ALA A 65 5.91 -7.60 -14.74
N PRO A 66 7.06 -8.25 -14.95
CA PRO A 66 8.24 -7.94 -14.13
C PRO A 66 8.66 -6.48 -14.29
N ASP A 67 9.37 -5.99 -13.29
CA ASP A 67 9.84 -4.63 -13.32
C ASP A 67 10.76 -4.42 -14.50
N ARG A 68 10.57 -3.29 -15.16
CA ARG A 68 11.40 -3.03 -16.34
C ARG A 68 12.81 -2.62 -15.97
N SER A 69 12.94 -2.05 -14.81
CA SER A 69 14.23 -1.50 -14.43
C SER A 69 15.16 -2.53 -13.85
N LEU A 70 14.76 -3.75 -13.79
CA LEU A 70 15.64 -4.77 -13.28
C LEU A 70 16.64 -5.15 -14.31
N SER A 71 17.80 -4.72 -14.21
CA SER A 71 18.80 -5.10 -15.19
C SER A 71 20.13 -5.32 -14.50
#